data_edc57e7bae6af600751d0bb8841df6d6
#
_entry.id   edc57e7bae6af600751d0bb8841df6d6
#
_cell.length_a   1.000
_cell.length_b   1.000
_cell.length_c   1.000
_cell.angle_alpha   90.00
_cell.angle_beta   90.00
_cell.angle_gamma   90.00
#
_symmetry.space_group_name_H-M   'P 1'
#
loop_
_entity.id
_entity.type
_entity.pdbx_description
1 polymer ?
#
loop_
_entity_poly.entity_id
_entity_poly.type
_entity_poly.pdbx_seq_one_letter_code
_entity_poly.pdbx_strand_id
1 'polypeptide(L)'
;MPDFRYAQFCPLARAAEVLGNRWSVLILRELMVGPQRFSDLKRRLAGVSTSVLSERLSALEGFGVIDQQELPPPAAARVYRLTGRGESARPVLLALARFGLHWLGPMGGGDHFEADWLRLSLEAFAAFGPTPVRRFELHVGSGSEATRLRFAGGPQGLHFLADAEPADVVVRAEPELVLGLLTGLLRPDAARAQGASIEGDAAALADLPSQFQFRFESPSRAQPLRQGAQP
;
A
#
# COMPACT_ATOMS: atom_id res chain seq x y z
N MET A 1 5.40 -20.87 -19.55
CA MET A 1 4.25 -21.20 -18.69
C MET A 1 4.81 -21.54 -17.32
N PRO A 2 4.21 -21.07 -16.21
CA PRO A 2 4.71 -21.44 -14.88
C PRO A 2 4.64 -22.94 -14.67
N ASP A 3 5.70 -23.51 -14.09
CA ASP A 3 5.90 -24.97 -13.91
C ASP A 3 4.91 -25.65 -12.96
N PHE A 4 4.09 -24.88 -12.23
CA PHE A 4 3.18 -25.43 -11.23
C PHE A 4 1.73 -25.16 -11.58
N ARG A 5 0.96 -26.25 -11.72
CA ARG A 5 -0.48 -26.22 -11.96
C ARG A 5 -1.20 -27.19 -11.01
N TYR A 6 -2.20 -26.69 -10.28
CA TYR A 6 -2.97 -27.51 -9.34
C TYR A 6 -3.85 -28.60 -10.01
N ALA A 7 -3.99 -28.58 -11.33
CA ALA A 7 -4.86 -29.50 -12.06
C ALA A 7 -6.32 -29.57 -11.52
N GLN A 8 -6.78 -28.49 -10.88
CA GLN A 8 -8.13 -28.36 -10.34
C GLN A 8 -8.98 -27.43 -11.21
N PHE A 9 -10.22 -27.82 -11.49
CA PHE A 9 -11.20 -26.94 -12.14
C PHE A 9 -11.86 -26.03 -11.11
N CYS A 10 -11.07 -25.11 -10.56
CA CYS A 10 -11.45 -24.20 -9.47
C CYS A 10 -10.86 -22.81 -9.71
N PRO A 11 -11.66 -21.75 -9.73
CA PRO A 11 -11.15 -20.39 -9.89
C PRO A 11 -10.16 -19.97 -8.81
N LEU A 12 -10.37 -20.44 -7.56
CA LEU A 12 -9.46 -20.15 -6.45
C LEU A 12 -8.10 -20.83 -6.65
N ALA A 13 -8.08 -22.07 -7.15
CA ALA A 13 -6.83 -22.76 -7.49
C ALA A 13 -6.06 -21.99 -8.57
N ARG A 14 -6.76 -21.43 -9.58
CA ARG A 14 -6.15 -20.59 -10.62
C ARG A 14 -5.60 -19.29 -10.06
N ALA A 15 -6.31 -18.64 -9.15
CA ALA A 15 -5.80 -17.45 -8.46
C ALA A 15 -4.55 -17.77 -7.61
N ALA A 16 -4.55 -18.93 -6.93
CA ALA A 16 -3.40 -19.40 -6.16
C ALA A 16 -2.17 -19.70 -7.03
N GLU A 17 -2.34 -20.17 -8.28
CA GLU A 17 -1.23 -20.35 -9.21
C GLU A 17 -0.53 -19.01 -9.54
N VAL A 18 -1.28 -17.90 -9.59
CA VAL A 18 -0.75 -16.55 -9.86
C VAL A 18 -0.19 -15.91 -8.58
N LEU A 19 -0.97 -15.93 -7.50
CA LEU A 19 -0.71 -15.16 -6.28
C LEU A 19 -0.01 -15.97 -5.18
N GLY A 20 -0.02 -17.30 -5.25
CA GLY A 20 0.41 -18.17 -4.15
C GLY A 20 1.91 -18.15 -3.85
N ASN A 21 2.72 -17.54 -4.69
CA ASN A 21 4.12 -17.29 -4.36
C ASN A 21 4.25 -16.01 -3.51
N ARG A 22 5.01 -16.09 -2.43
CA ARG A 22 5.17 -14.99 -1.46
C ARG A 22 5.62 -13.65 -2.07
N TRP A 23 6.39 -13.68 -3.16
CA TRP A 23 6.86 -12.46 -3.84
C TRP A 23 5.87 -11.92 -4.86
N SER A 24 4.99 -12.75 -5.43
CA SER A 24 4.02 -12.32 -6.44
C SER A 24 3.11 -11.21 -5.92
N VAL A 25 2.54 -11.39 -4.72
CA VAL A 25 1.66 -10.39 -4.08
C VAL A 25 2.41 -9.08 -3.85
N LEU A 26 3.66 -9.15 -3.37
CA LEU A 26 4.47 -7.95 -3.10
C LEU A 26 4.92 -7.24 -4.38
N ILE A 27 5.27 -7.98 -5.44
CA ILE A 27 5.56 -7.38 -6.76
C ILE A 27 4.34 -6.65 -7.29
N LEU A 28 3.17 -7.28 -7.26
CA LEU A 28 1.93 -6.65 -7.71
C LEU A 28 1.58 -5.41 -6.88
N ARG A 29 1.84 -5.42 -5.56
CA ARG A 29 1.71 -4.25 -4.70
C ARG A 29 2.55 -3.08 -5.22
N GLU A 30 3.83 -3.31 -5.54
CA GLU A 30 4.69 -2.24 -6.07
C GLU A 30 4.15 -1.69 -7.39
N LEU A 31 3.67 -2.56 -8.26
CA LEU A 31 3.13 -2.16 -9.56
C LEU A 31 1.74 -1.49 -9.48
N MET A 32 1.00 -1.69 -8.40
CA MET A 32 -0.25 -0.94 -8.12
C MET A 32 0.00 0.54 -7.80
N VAL A 33 1.19 0.87 -7.31
CA VAL A 33 1.61 2.28 -7.09
C VAL A 33 1.94 2.95 -8.42
N GLY A 34 2.51 2.19 -9.36
CA GLY A 34 2.85 2.66 -10.70
C GLY A 34 3.89 1.77 -11.38
N PRO A 35 4.24 2.07 -12.64
CA PRO A 35 5.28 1.33 -13.36
C PRO A 35 6.64 1.41 -12.65
N GLN A 36 7.36 0.28 -12.56
CA GLN A 36 8.63 0.17 -11.84
C GLN A 36 9.72 -0.43 -12.72
N ARG A 37 10.95 0.08 -12.58
CA ARG A 37 12.15 -0.57 -13.17
C ARG A 37 12.49 -1.82 -12.36
N PHE A 38 13.22 -2.74 -12.98
CA PHE A 38 13.75 -3.91 -12.26
C PHE A 38 14.58 -3.52 -11.04
N SER A 39 15.43 -2.50 -11.18
CA SER A 39 16.26 -1.99 -10.07
C SER A 39 15.45 -1.46 -8.90
N ASP A 40 14.33 -0.78 -9.20
CA ASP A 40 13.45 -0.22 -8.17
C ASP A 40 12.72 -1.33 -7.42
N LEU A 41 12.15 -2.30 -8.15
CA LEU A 41 11.56 -3.50 -7.54
C LEU A 41 12.57 -4.25 -6.65
N LYS A 42 13.81 -4.42 -7.14
CA LYS A 42 14.88 -5.10 -6.39
C LYS A 42 15.25 -4.38 -5.09
N ARG A 43 15.28 -3.04 -5.11
CA ARG A 43 15.55 -2.21 -3.94
C ARG A 43 14.40 -2.27 -2.93
N ARG A 44 13.15 -2.08 -3.41
CA ARG A 44 11.93 -1.98 -2.58
C ARG A 44 11.49 -3.33 -2.00
N LEU A 45 11.83 -4.43 -2.65
CA LEU A 45 11.55 -5.80 -2.19
C LEU A 45 12.76 -6.37 -1.44
N ALA A 46 13.01 -5.84 -0.25
CA ALA A 46 14.14 -6.26 0.58
C ALA A 46 14.14 -7.78 0.79
N GLY A 47 15.30 -8.41 0.59
CA GLY A 47 15.48 -9.85 0.77
C GLY A 47 15.16 -10.73 -0.45
N VAL A 48 14.57 -10.20 -1.54
CA VAL A 48 14.42 -10.98 -2.79
C VAL A 48 15.77 -11.08 -3.51
N SER A 49 16.17 -12.27 -3.98
CA SER A 49 17.35 -12.42 -4.84
C SER A 49 17.03 -11.97 -6.28
N THR A 50 18.06 -11.59 -7.05
CA THR A 50 17.89 -11.20 -8.46
C THR A 50 17.27 -12.33 -9.29
N SER A 51 17.69 -13.57 -9.06
CA SER A 51 17.17 -14.75 -9.78
C SER A 51 15.67 -14.99 -9.46
N VAL A 52 15.29 -14.91 -8.18
CA VAL A 52 13.89 -15.09 -7.75
C VAL A 52 13.01 -13.94 -8.29
N LEU A 53 13.49 -12.69 -8.27
CA LEU A 53 12.74 -11.58 -8.84
C LEU A 53 12.52 -11.77 -10.35
N SER A 54 13.57 -12.11 -11.09
CA SER A 54 13.47 -12.37 -12.54
C SER A 54 12.52 -13.50 -12.86
N GLU A 55 12.59 -14.61 -12.11
CA GLU A 55 11.69 -15.76 -12.27
C GLU A 55 10.23 -15.38 -12.02
N ARG A 56 9.97 -14.60 -10.94
CA ARG A 56 8.61 -14.19 -10.61
C ARG A 56 8.03 -13.19 -11.60
N LEU A 57 8.84 -12.24 -12.08
CA LEU A 57 8.41 -11.31 -13.14
C LEU A 57 8.07 -12.07 -14.42
N SER A 58 8.93 -13.00 -14.86
CA SER A 58 8.65 -13.83 -16.04
C SER A 58 7.37 -14.68 -15.88
N ALA A 59 7.14 -15.24 -14.68
CA ALA A 59 5.91 -15.99 -14.40
C ALA A 59 4.66 -15.09 -14.47
N LEU A 60 4.71 -13.89 -13.88
CA LEU A 60 3.60 -12.94 -13.91
C LEU A 60 3.32 -12.41 -15.33
N GLU A 61 4.37 -12.20 -16.15
CA GLU A 61 4.22 -11.92 -17.58
C GLU A 61 3.56 -13.09 -18.32
N GLY A 62 3.98 -14.32 -18.02
CA GLY A 62 3.38 -15.54 -18.60
C GLY A 62 1.89 -15.71 -18.27
N PHE A 63 1.44 -15.23 -17.10
CA PHE A 63 0.02 -15.14 -16.74
C PHE A 63 -0.69 -13.94 -17.37
N GLY A 64 0.05 -13.01 -17.97
CA GLY A 64 -0.46 -11.80 -18.59
C GLY A 64 -1.03 -10.79 -17.60
N VAL A 65 -0.57 -10.81 -16.32
CA VAL A 65 -0.97 -9.84 -15.30
C VAL A 65 -0.06 -8.63 -15.25
N ILE A 66 1.16 -8.76 -15.76
CA ILE A 66 2.10 -7.65 -15.97
C ILE A 66 2.62 -7.69 -17.41
N ASP A 67 3.12 -6.56 -17.89
CA ASP A 67 3.91 -6.46 -19.12
C ASP A 67 5.10 -5.52 -18.93
N GLN A 68 5.99 -5.49 -19.93
CA GLN A 68 7.09 -4.55 -20.00
C GLN A 68 6.75 -3.43 -20.97
N GLN A 69 7.10 -2.21 -20.61
CA GLN A 69 6.98 -1.02 -21.46
C GLN A 69 8.31 -0.28 -21.51
N GLU A 70 8.67 0.18 -22.70
CA GLU A 70 9.76 1.15 -22.86
C GLU A 70 9.21 2.56 -22.71
N LEU A 71 9.79 3.30 -21.77
CA LEU A 71 9.45 4.71 -21.59
C LEU A 71 10.24 5.55 -22.60
N PRO A 72 9.60 6.58 -23.20
CA PRO A 72 10.29 7.48 -24.14
C PRO A 72 11.34 8.34 -23.41
N PRO A 73 12.28 8.96 -24.14
CA PRO A 73 13.16 9.97 -23.58
C PRO A 73 12.38 11.08 -22.86
N PRO A 74 12.92 11.67 -21.76
CA PRO A 74 14.28 11.49 -21.23
C PRO A 74 14.43 10.24 -20.31
N ALA A 75 13.37 9.57 -19.94
CA ALA A 75 13.42 8.44 -19.00
C ALA A 75 14.11 7.20 -19.63
N ALA A 76 13.93 6.97 -20.94
CA ALA A 76 14.57 5.92 -21.77
C ALA A 76 14.82 4.60 -20.99
N ALA A 77 13.78 4.07 -20.36
CA ALA A 77 13.90 2.95 -19.42
C ALA A 77 12.82 1.91 -19.68
N ARG A 78 13.19 0.64 -19.50
CA ARG A 78 12.25 -0.46 -19.45
C ARG A 78 11.65 -0.58 -18.07
N VAL A 79 10.31 -0.57 -18.00
CA VAL A 79 9.55 -0.69 -16.76
C VAL A 79 8.55 -1.83 -16.86
N TYR A 80 8.26 -2.45 -15.72
CA TYR A 80 7.13 -3.36 -15.53
C TYR A 80 5.90 -2.58 -15.11
N ARG A 81 4.73 -2.97 -15.60
CA ARG A 81 3.45 -2.39 -15.21
C ARG A 81 2.35 -3.44 -15.16
N LEU A 82 1.25 -3.15 -14.49
CA LEU A 82 0.06 -3.98 -14.54
C LEU A 82 -0.60 -3.88 -15.91
N THR A 83 -1.08 -5.02 -16.42
CA THR A 83 -2.03 -5.06 -17.55
C THR A 83 -3.46 -4.83 -17.04
N GLY A 84 -4.46 -4.74 -17.93
CA GLY A 84 -5.87 -4.72 -17.51
C GLY A 84 -6.26 -5.95 -16.68
N ARG A 85 -5.66 -7.13 -16.97
CA ARG A 85 -5.83 -8.34 -16.14
C ARG A 85 -5.15 -8.19 -14.79
N GLY A 86 -3.99 -7.57 -14.72
CA GLY A 86 -3.28 -7.26 -13.48
C GLY A 86 -4.08 -6.30 -12.59
N GLU A 87 -4.68 -5.26 -13.18
CA GLU A 87 -5.54 -4.33 -12.44
C GLU A 87 -6.79 -5.02 -11.86
N SER A 88 -7.31 -6.07 -12.47
CA SER A 88 -8.42 -6.83 -11.91
C SER A 88 -8.06 -7.59 -10.61
N ALA A 89 -6.77 -7.74 -10.28
CA ALA A 89 -6.30 -8.27 -9.01
C ALA A 89 -6.33 -7.23 -7.87
N ARG A 90 -6.47 -5.92 -8.17
CA ARG A 90 -6.48 -4.84 -7.16
C ARG A 90 -7.44 -5.09 -6.00
N PRO A 91 -8.74 -5.41 -6.21
CA PRO A 91 -9.66 -5.69 -5.10
C PRO A 91 -9.21 -6.87 -4.22
N VAL A 92 -8.59 -7.88 -4.80
CA VAL A 92 -8.07 -9.04 -4.08
C VAL A 92 -6.90 -8.63 -3.18
N LEU A 93 -5.96 -7.84 -3.72
CA LEU A 93 -4.79 -7.35 -2.96
C LEU A 93 -5.20 -6.41 -1.82
N LEU A 94 -6.18 -5.54 -2.05
CA LEU A 94 -6.75 -4.71 -0.99
C LEU A 94 -7.45 -5.54 0.09
N ALA A 95 -8.14 -6.62 -0.29
CA ALA A 95 -8.72 -7.57 0.67
C ALA A 95 -7.64 -8.31 1.47
N LEU A 96 -6.54 -8.71 0.83
CA LEU A 96 -5.37 -9.28 1.51
C LEU A 96 -4.70 -8.29 2.48
N ALA A 97 -4.62 -7.00 2.11
CA ALA A 97 -4.11 -5.97 3.01
C ALA A 97 -4.99 -5.84 4.27
N ARG A 98 -6.33 -5.82 4.11
CA ARG A 98 -7.26 -5.84 5.25
C ARG A 98 -7.10 -7.07 6.12
N PHE A 99 -6.96 -8.25 5.50
CA PHE A 99 -6.72 -9.50 6.22
C PHE A 99 -5.38 -9.46 6.98
N GLY A 100 -4.31 -8.94 6.34
CA GLY A 100 -2.97 -8.84 6.92
C GLY A 100 -2.88 -7.91 8.13
N LEU A 101 -3.81 -6.94 8.28
CA LEU A 101 -3.82 -6.01 9.40
C LEU A 101 -3.87 -6.70 10.77
N HIS A 102 -4.49 -7.89 10.87
CA HIS A 102 -4.56 -8.68 12.09
C HIS A 102 -3.19 -9.09 12.65
N TRP A 103 -2.16 -9.14 11.81
CA TRP A 103 -0.79 -9.50 12.18
C TRP A 103 0.19 -8.32 12.14
N LEU A 104 -0.31 -7.12 11.80
CA LEU A 104 0.52 -5.92 11.78
C LEU A 104 0.71 -5.44 13.22
N GLY A 105 1.93 -5.65 13.76
CA GLY A 105 2.35 -5.10 15.05
C GLY A 105 2.87 -3.66 14.94
N PRO A 106 3.38 -3.10 16.04
CA PRO A 106 4.16 -1.86 16.00
C PRO A 106 5.37 -2.04 15.07
N MET A 107 5.75 -0.98 14.35
CA MET A 107 6.91 -1.00 13.49
C MET A 107 8.18 -1.30 14.31
N GLY A 108 8.90 -2.36 13.96
CA GLY A 108 10.13 -2.78 14.62
C GLY A 108 11.37 -2.29 13.90
N GLY A 109 12.53 -2.31 14.56
CA GLY A 109 13.79 -1.75 14.02
C GLY A 109 14.36 -2.45 12.78
N GLY A 110 13.70 -3.49 12.26
CA GLY A 110 14.06 -4.18 11.00
C GLY A 110 12.99 -4.05 9.91
N ASP A 111 11.88 -3.36 10.21
CA ASP A 111 10.82 -3.17 9.25
C ASP A 111 11.17 -2.04 8.27
N HIS A 112 10.91 -2.28 7.00
CA HIS A 112 11.05 -1.29 5.95
C HIS A 112 9.67 -0.75 5.58
N PHE A 113 9.56 0.57 5.49
CA PHE A 113 8.35 1.28 5.09
C PHE A 113 8.63 2.17 3.88
N GLU A 114 7.78 2.07 2.87
CA GLU A 114 7.74 2.99 1.75
C GLU A 114 6.46 3.82 1.86
N ALA A 115 6.58 5.14 1.85
CA ALA A 115 5.44 6.01 2.03
C ALA A 115 4.35 5.84 0.94
N ASP A 116 4.74 5.42 -0.26
CA ASP A 116 3.81 5.05 -1.34
C ASP A 116 2.85 3.91 -0.97
N TRP A 117 3.26 3.00 -0.08
CA TRP A 117 2.39 1.91 0.38
C TRP A 117 1.20 2.42 1.17
N LEU A 118 1.33 3.61 1.78
CA LEU A 118 0.22 4.23 2.48
C LEU A 118 -0.96 4.49 1.54
N ARG A 119 -0.70 4.81 0.25
CA ARG A 119 -1.77 4.96 -0.75
C ARG A 119 -2.67 3.73 -0.83
N LEU A 120 -2.07 2.54 -0.88
CA LEU A 120 -2.82 1.27 -0.91
C LEU A 120 -3.56 1.00 0.40
N SER A 121 -2.93 1.37 1.54
CA SER A 121 -3.57 1.26 2.84
C SER A 121 -4.78 2.19 2.94
N LEU A 122 -4.68 3.45 2.50
CA LEU A 122 -5.80 4.37 2.46
C LEU A 122 -6.95 3.82 1.60
N GLU A 123 -6.64 3.28 0.42
CA GLU A 123 -7.63 2.65 -0.46
C GLU A 123 -8.25 1.40 0.18
N ALA A 124 -7.42 0.55 0.80
CA ALA A 124 -7.88 -0.70 1.42
C ALA A 124 -8.83 -0.45 2.60
N PHE A 125 -8.59 0.61 3.37
CA PHE A 125 -9.35 0.89 4.59
C PHE A 125 -10.33 2.05 4.46
N ALA A 126 -10.53 2.60 3.27
CA ALA A 126 -11.50 3.66 3.03
C ALA A 126 -12.88 3.30 3.60
N ALA A 127 -13.48 4.21 4.33
CA ALA A 127 -14.82 4.06 4.84
C ALA A 127 -15.87 4.35 3.74
N PHE A 128 -17.00 3.65 3.81
CA PHE A 128 -18.17 3.92 2.99
C PHE A 128 -19.34 4.21 3.94
N GLY A 129 -20.15 5.19 3.62
CA GLY A 129 -21.30 5.55 4.44
C GLY A 129 -21.38 7.06 4.75
N PRO A 130 -22.14 7.48 5.74
CA PRO A 130 -22.45 8.90 5.98
C PRO A 130 -21.27 9.64 6.63
N THR A 131 -20.16 9.75 5.91
CA THR A 131 -18.99 10.53 6.31
C THR A 131 -18.99 11.89 5.60
N PRO A 132 -18.58 13.00 6.28
CA PRO A 132 -18.44 14.30 5.62
C PRO A 132 -17.41 14.23 4.48
N VAL A 133 -17.69 14.95 3.38
CA VAL A 133 -16.68 15.10 2.32
C VAL A 133 -15.60 16.05 2.81
N ARG A 134 -14.35 15.57 2.83
CA ARG A 134 -13.17 16.31 3.26
C ARG A 134 -11.99 16.03 2.35
N ARG A 135 -11.14 17.03 2.13
CA ARG A 135 -9.92 16.94 1.32
C ARG A 135 -8.68 17.03 2.21
N PHE A 136 -7.83 16.05 2.07
CA PHE A 136 -6.61 15.92 2.87
C PHE A 136 -5.37 15.93 1.98
N GLU A 137 -4.32 16.55 2.48
CA GLU A 137 -2.98 16.45 1.93
C GLU A 137 -2.03 15.96 3.01
N LEU A 138 -1.39 14.83 2.78
CA LEU A 138 -0.43 14.21 3.69
C LEU A 138 0.96 14.26 3.07
N HIS A 139 1.91 14.82 3.78
CA HIS A 139 3.34 14.70 3.49
C HIS A 139 3.92 13.73 4.51
N VAL A 140 4.27 12.53 4.07
CA VAL A 140 4.68 11.42 4.92
C VAL A 140 6.17 11.20 4.82
N GLY A 141 6.87 11.26 5.95
CA GLY A 141 8.33 11.21 6.01
C GLY A 141 8.98 12.56 5.84
N SER A 142 10.31 12.57 5.79
CA SER A 142 11.14 13.78 5.72
C SER A 142 12.16 13.72 4.57
N GLY A 143 12.68 14.89 4.16
CA GLY A 143 13.70 15.00 3.13
C GLY A 143 13.24 14.58 1.73
N SER A 144 14.16 14.02 0.94
CA SER A 144 13.94 13.66 -0.47
C SER A 144 13.05 12.44 -0.67
N GLU A 145 12.77 11.68 0.38
CA GLU A 145 11.93 10.47 0.34
C GLU A 145 10.50 10.73 0.84
N ALA A 146 10.18 11.99 1.19
CA ALA A 146 8.83 12.35 1.60
C ALA A 146 7.84 12.13 0.46
N THR A 147 6.79 11.37 0.75
CA THR A 147 5.70 11.13 -0.21
C THR A 147 4.54 12.07 0.09
N ARG A 148 4.03 12.72 -0.96
CA ARG A 148 2.83 13.54 -0.91
C ARG A 148 1.63 12.75 -1.39
N LEU A 149 0.62 12.62 -0.54
CA LEU A 149 -0.65 11.98 -0.84
C LEU A 149 -1.78 12.98 -0.70
N ARG A 150 -2.65 13.06 -1.71
CA ARG A 150 -3.82 13.94 -1.71
C ARG A 150 -5.06 13.12 -2.01
N PHE A 151 -6.08 13.25 -1.17
CA PHE A 151 -7.32 12.52 -1.34
C PHE A 151 -8.51 13.30 -0.78
N ALA A 152 -9.69 13.00 -1.33
CA ALA A 152 -10.97 13.33 -0.73
C ALA A 152 -11.58 12.05 -0.18
N GLY A 153 -12.04 12.10 1.06
CA GLY A 153 -12.88 11.07 1.67
C GLY A 153 -14.32 11.52 1.71
N GLY A 154 -15.25 10.58 1.75
CA GLY A 154 -16.68 10.89 1.79
C GLY A 154 -17.55 9.65 1.71
N PRO A 155 -18.88 9.79 1.52
CA PRO A 155 -19.84 8.68 1.55
C PRO A 155 -19.58 7.55 0.54
N GLN A 156 -18.88 7.87 -0.55
CA GLN A 156 -18.56 6.93 -1.62
C GLN A 156 -17.14 6.32 -1.49
N GLY A 157 -16.51 6.51 -0.32
CA GLY A 157 -15.13 6.09 -0.07
C GLY A 157 -14.11 7.18 -0.37
N LEU A 158 -12.94 6.79 -0.83
CA LEU A 158 -11.78 7.66 -1.01
C LEU A 158 -11.44 7.83 -2.49
N HIS A 159 -11.12 9.07 -2.88
CA HIS A 159 -10.64 9.43 -4.22
C HIS A 159 -9.33 10.19 -4.13
N PHE A 160 -8.31 9.78 -4.86
CA PHE A 160 -7.05 10.54 -4.94
C PHE A 160 -7.23 11.77 -5.83
N LEU A 161 -6.73 12.90 -5.34
CA LEU A 161 -6.89 14.20 -5.98
C LEU A 161 -5.68 14.56 -6.85
N ALA A 162 -5.93 15.30 -7.92
CA ALA A 162 -4.88 16.00 -8.66
C ALA A 162 -4.37 17.23 -7.90
N ASP A 163 -3.24 17.82 -8.35
CA ASP A 163 -2.56 18.90 -7.63
C ASP A 163 -3.32 20.24 -7.53
N ALA A 164 -4.32 20.46 -8.38
CA ALA A 164 -5.00 21.76 -8.49
C ALA A 164 -6.08 22.01 -7.42
N GLU A 165 -6.54 21.00 -6.70
CA GLU A 165 -7.62 21.15 -5.72
C GLU A 165 -7.08 21.54 -4.34
N PRO A 166 -7.64 22.58 -3.64
CA PRO A 166 -7.21 22.91 -2.30
C PRO A 166 -7.57 21.80 -1.31
N ALA A 167 -6.68 21.52 -0.36
CA ALA A 167 -6.96 20.63 0.76
C ALA A 167 -7.58 21.42 1.93
N ASP A 168 -8.53 20.79 2.65
CA ASP A 168 -9.10 21.35 3.88
C ASP A 168 -8.09 21.24 5.04
N VAL A 169 -7.25 20.18 5.00
CA VAL A 169 -6.20 19.91 6.00
C VAL A 169 -4.93 19.44 5.31
N VAL A 170 -3.80 19.98 5.76
CA VAL A 170 -2.45 19.54 5.37
C VAL A 170 -1.73 19.02 6.60
N VAL A 171 -1.24 17.78 6.53
CA VAL A 171 -0.45 17.13 7.59
C VAL A 171 0.94 16.82 7.05
N ARG A 172 1.99 17.23 7.78
CA ARG A 172 3.39 16.88 7.51
C ARG A 172 3.94 16.18 8.74
N ALA A 173 4.27 14.91 8.62
CA ALA A 173 4.73 14.12 9.75
C ALA A 173 5.44 12.83 9.31
N GLU A 174 6.17 12.24 10.25
CA GLU A 174 6.73 10.89 10.10
C GLU A 174 5.62 9.83 10.00
N PRO A 175 5.88 8.68 9.37
CA PRO A 175 4.87 7.65 9.08
C PRO A 175 4.04 7.22 10.28
N GLU A 176 4.67 7.05 11.44
CA GLU A 176 4.00 6.59 12.67
C GLU A 176 2.96 7.62 13.17
N LEU A 177 3.28 8.91 13.08
CA LEU A 177 2.38 9.98 13.48
C LEU A 177 1.19 10.07 12.52
N VAL A 178 1.46 9.93 11.21
CA VAL A 178 0.40 9.89 10.19
C VAL A 178 -0.54 8.71 10.44
N LEU A 179 -0.01 7.51 10.64
CA LEU A 179 -0.80 6.32 10.94
C LEU A 179 -1.61 6.48 12.22
N GLY A 180 -1.00 7.06 13.27
CA GLY A 180 -1.68 7.36 14.53
C GLY A 180 -2.87 8.31 14.34
N LEU A 181 -2.73 9.35 13.52
CA LEU A 181 -3.81 10.28 13.17
C LEU A 181 -4.92 9.62 12.35
N LEU A 182 -4.54 8.84 11.31
CA LEU A 182 -5.48 8.13 10.43
C LEU A 182 -6.33 7.12 11.20
N THR A 183 -5.74 6.43 12.16
CA THR A 183 -6.42 5.42 12.99
C THR A 183 -7.20 6.00 14.16
N GLY A 184 -6.99 7.29 14.47
CA GLY A 184 -7.55 7.94 15.66
C GLY A 184 -6.87 7.52 16.98
N LEU A 185 -5.80 6.72 16.94
CA LEU A 185 -5.02 6.31 18.12
C LEU A 185 -4.15 7.45 18.64
N LEU A 186 -3.80 8.42 17.81
CA LEU A 186 -3.04 9.61 18.19
C LEU A 186 -3.90 10.86 18.00
N ARG A 187 -4.02 11.66 19.05
CA ARG A 187 -4.73 12.95 19.00
C ARG A 187 -3.85 14.00 18.27
N PRO A 188 -4.44 14.95 17.55
CA PRO A 188 -3.71 16.00 16.83
C PRO A 188 -2.71 16.79 17.69
N ASP A 189 -3.10 17.10 18.95
CA ASP A 189 -2.22 17.85 19.85
C ASP A 189 -1.00 17.04 20.26
N ALA A 190 -1.17 15.73 20.50
CA ALA A 190 -0.07 14.83 20.80
C ALA A 190 0.84 14.62 19.58
N ALA A 191 0.27 14.59 18.36
CA ALA A 191 1.06 14.52 17.14
C ALA A 191 1.91 15.79 16.94
N ARG A 192 1.33 16.99 17.19
CA ARG A 192 2.09 18.26 17.12
C ARG A 192 3.22 18.29 18.16
N ALA A 193 2.98 17.82 19.38
CA ALA A 193 4.02 17.74 20.40
C ALA A 193 5.18 16.81 20.02
N GLN A 194 4.94 15.86 19.11
CA GLN A 194 5.92 14.92 18.57
C GLN A 194 6.50 15.36 17.20
N GLY A 195 6.24 16.59 16.77
CA GLY A 195 6.85 17.19 15.58
C GLY A 195 5.97 17.19 14.32
N ALA A 196 4.71 16.77 14.38
CA ALA A 196 3.81 16.92 13.26
C ALA A 196 3.43 18.38 13.02
N SER A 197 3.51 18.85 11.76
CA SER A 197 2.89 20.10 11.31
C SER A 197 1.49 19.79 10.77
N ILE A 198 0.49 20.48 11.33
CA ILE A 198 -0.92 20.28 10.93
C ILE A 198 -1.55 21.66 10.73
N GLU A 199 -1.96 21.94 9.50
CA GLU A 199 -2.54 23.20 9.05
C GLU A 199 -3.93 22.95 8.46
N GLY A 200 -4.85 23.93 8.58
CA GLY A 200 -6.17 23.89 7.96
C GLY A 200 -7.32 23.79 8.95
N ASP A 201 -8.46 23.28 8.48
CA ASP A 201 -9.72 23.24 9.25
C ASP A 201 -9.67 22.16 10.36
N ALA A 202 -9.90 22.59 11.60
CA ALA A 202 -9.91 21.72 12.77
C ALA A 202 -11.06 20.70 12.73
N ALA A 203 -12.23 21.05 12.16
CA ALA A 203 -13.34 20.12 12.00
C ALA A 203 -13.02 19.04 10.97
N ALA A 204 -12.43 19.42 9.84
CA ALA A 204 -11.97 18.47 8.85
C ALA A 204 -10.88 17.53 9.40
N LEU A 205 -9.97 18.04 10.23
CA LEU A 205 -8.97 17.21 10.91
C LEU A 205 -9.63 16.20 11.88
N ALA A 206 -10.66 16.62 12.62
CA ALA A 206 -11.40 15.74 13.51
C ALA A 206 -12.14 14.63 12.73
N ASP A 207 -12.56 14.90 11.49
CA ASP A 207 -13.21 13.94 10.62
C ASP A 207 -12.23 12.94 9.98
N LEU A 208 -10.90 13.18 10.03
CA LEU A 208 -9.90 12.36 9.34
C LEU A 208 -9.98 10.86 9.71
N PRO A 209 -10.08 10.45 10.99
CA PRO A 209 -10.17 9.02 11.30
C PRO A 209 -11.47 8.38 10.81
N SER A 210 -12.56 9.15 10.70
CA SER A 210 -13.86 8.65 10.22
C SER A 210 -13.87 8.28 8.74
N GLN A 211 -12.88 8.76 7.97
CA GLN A 211 -12.72 8.42 6.56
C GLN A 211 -12.23 6.97 6.37
N PHE A 212 -11.87 6.26 7.45
CA PHE A 212 -11.26 4.94 7.39
C PHE A 212 -11.92 3.96 8.35
N GLN A 213 -11.88 2.67 7.99
CA GLN A 213 -12.37 1.55 8.80
C GLN A 213 -11.19 0.66 9.22
N PHE A 214 -10.31 1.18 10.07
CA PHE A 214 -9.30 0.37 10.71
C PHE A 214 -9.94 -0.38 11.90
N ARG A 215 -10.25 -1.65 11.72
CA ARG A 215 -10.69 -2.52 12.82
C ARG A 215 -9.47 -3.25 13.37
N PHE A 216 -8.86 -2.66 14.38
CA PHE A 216 -7.90 -3.38 15.22
C PHE A 216 -8.70 -4.22 16.20
N GLU A 217 -8.87 -5.50 15.91
CA GLU A 217 -9.26 -6.42 16.97
C GLU A 217 -8.11 -6.46 17.97
N SER A 218 -8.41 -6.18 19.26
CA SER A 218 -7.40 -6.31 20.31
C SER A 218 -6.75 -7.68 20.18
N PRO A 219 -5.43 -7.80 20.20
CA PRO A 219 -4.75 -9.06 20.00
C PRO A 219 -5.13 -10.03 21.11
N SER A 220 -6.15 -10.85 20.90
CA SER A 220 -6.38 -12.02 21.68
C SER A 220 -5.17 -12.92 21.44
N ARG A 221 -4.12 -12.77 22.25
CA ARG A 221 -2.94 -13.65 22.35
C ARG A 221 -2.55 -14.37 21.05
N ALA A 222 -2.31 -13.65 19.97
CA ALA A 222 -1.61 -14.19 18.83
C ALA A 222 -0.17 -14.46 19.28
N GLN A 223 0.18 -15.73 19.40
CA GLN A 223 1.57 -16.12 19.59
C GLN A 223 2.39 -15.52 18.43
N PRO A 224 3.52 -14.85 18.71
CA PRO A 224 4.40 -14.39 17.64
C PRO A 224 4.77 -15.61 16.80
N LEU A 225 4.62 -15.47 15.48
CA LEU A 225 5.13 -16.46 14.53
C LEU A 225 6.59 -16.71 14.89
N ARG A 226 6.91 -17.92 15.36
CA ARG A 226 8.27 -18.31 15.66
C ARG A 226 9.09 -18.04 14.40
N GLN A 227 10.10 -17.20 14.53
CA GLN A 227 11.15 -17.06 13.52
C GLN A 227 11.67 -18.47 13.25
N GLY A 228 11.27 -19.03 12.11
CA GLY A 228 11.73 -20.34 11.68
C GLY A 228 13.23 -20.27 11.52
N ALA A 229 13.93 -21.15 12.22
CA ALA A 229 15.32 -21.42 11.99
C ALA A 229 15.54 -21.62 10.48
N GLN A 230 16.48 -20.89 9.93
CA GLN A 230 16.96 -21.13 8.57
C GLN A 230 17.63 -22.51 8.53
N PRO A 231 17.40 -23.32 7.48
CA PRO A 231 18.35 -24.32 7.09
C PRO A 231 19.50 -23.69 6.29
#